data_cbcfff0247bec36aebdbe6db7e602f36
#
_entry.id   cbcfff0247bec36aebdbe6db7e602f36
#
_cell.length_a   1.000
_cell.length_b   1.000
_cell.length_c   1.000
_cell.angle_alpha   90.00
_cell.angle_beta   90.00
_cell.angle_gamma   90.00
#
_symmetry.space_group_name_H-M   'P 1'
#
loop_
_entity.id
_entity.type
_entity.pdbx_description
1 polymer ?
#
loop_
_entity_poly.entity_id
_entity_poly.type
_entity_poly.pdbx_seq_one_letter_code
_entity_poly.pdbx_strand_id
1 'polypeptide(L)'
;TSGFTPYKNTFIIFINSLNKKWQSNLRVTTAHEFCHSQHLLYQRWETLLDSLIFEGLAENFSEKITKIRTPWSHSTTFIRSKKIFSLIKDNLPSKSQRAYYELFLENKKYKIWTGYSVGYWILKSFLKSNKECSWKDIFKLTPQEILNLSNYLKNPK
;
A
#
# COMPACT_ATOMS: atom_id res chain seq x y z
N THR A 1 -4.12 17.81 -0.55
CA THR A 1 -4.39 16.98 -1.72
C THR A 1 -4.71 15.57 -1.24
N SER A 2 -5.77 14.99 -1.73
CA SER A 2 -6.16 13.61 -1.52
C SER A 2 -6.62 13.02 -2.85
N GLY A 3 -6.68 11.70 -2.96
CA GLY A 3 -7.10 11.00 -4.17
C GLY A 3 -8.08 9.88 -3.86
N PHE A 4 -8.71 9.39 -4.90
CA PHE A 4 -9.60 8.25 -4.87
C PHE A 4 -9.67 7.60 -6.24
N THR A 5 -9.49 6.29 -6.31
CA THR A 5 -9.55 5.48 -7.52
C THR A 5 -10.81 4.62 -7.52
N PRO A 6 -11.93 5.07 -8.15
CA PRO A 6 -13.18 4.31 -8.16
C PRO A 6 -13.14 3.07 -9.06
N TYR A 7 -12.40 3.13 -10.19
CA TYR A 7 -12.31 2.03 -11.17
C TYR A 7 -10.96 2.03 -11.88
N LYS A 8 -10.71 0.97 -12.65
CA LYS A 8 -9.57 0.89 -13.58
C LYS A 8 -9.55 2.12 -14.52
N ASN A 9 -8.36 2.60 -14.83
CA ASN A 9 -8.10 3.75 -15.72
C ASN A 9 -8.76 5.07 -15.29
N THR A 10 -9.25 5.17 -14.05
CA THR A 10 -9.91 6.38 -13.56
C THR A 10 -9.49 6.67 -12.14
N PHE A 11 -9.06 7.88 -11.86
CA PHE A 11 -8.85 8.37 -10.51
C PHE A 11 -9.24 9.84 -10.40
N ILE A 12 -9.59 10.27 -9.19
CA ILE A 12 -10.06 11.60 -8.86
C ILE A 12 -9.06 12.22 -7.88
N ILE A 13 -8.65 13.46 -8.12
CA ILE A 13 -7.77 14.20 -7.22
C ILE A 13 -8.52 15.41 -6.64
N PHE A 14 -8.50 15.52 -5.33
CA PHE A 14 -9.03 16.65 -4.58
C PHE A 14 -7.87 17.57 -4.17
N ILE A 15 -7.91 18.82 -4.61
CA ILE A 15 -6.85 19.79 -4.35
C ILE A 15 -7.34 20.84 -3.35
N ASN A 16 -6.65 20.95 -2.22
CA ASN A 16 -6.79 22.09 -1.33
C ASN A 16 -5.71 23.13 -1.69
N SER A 17 -6.08 24.13 -2.49
CA SER A 17 -5.18 25.18 -2.97
C SER A 17 -4.66 26.10 -1.85
N LEU A 18 -5.31 26.11 -0.70
CA LEU A 18 -4.86 26.89 0.48
C LEU A 18 -3.66 26.22 1.17
N ASN A 19 -3.40 24.94 0.94
CA ASN A 19 -2.23 24.27 1.47
C ASN A 19 -1.00 24.60 0.61
N LYS A 20 -0.02 25.31 1.17
CA LYS A 20 1.20 25.73 0.47
C LYS A 20 2.00 24.58 -0.18
N LYS A 21 1.80 23.34 0.28
CA LYS A 21 2.45 22.12 -0.27
C LYS A 21 1.59 21.37 -1.28
N TRP A 22 0.48 21.94 -1.76
CA TRP A 22 -0.46 21.21 -2.61
C TRP A 22 0.19 20.65 -3.90
N GLN A 23 1.16 21.36 -4.49
CA GLN A 23 1.83 20.93 -5.73
C GLN A 23 2.70 19.68 -5.51
N SER A 24 3.51 19.63 -4.44
CA SER A 24 4.29 18.44 -4.11
C SER A 24 3.41 17.26 -3.72
N ASN A 25 2.35 17.52 -2.96
CA ASN A 25 1.35 16.53 -2.59
C ASN A 25 0.58 16.02 -3.81
N LEU A 26 0.28 16.91 -4.79
CA LEU A 26 -0.39 16.52 -6.04
C LEU A 26 0.41 15.46 -6.79
N ARG A 27 1.73 15.66 -6.95
CA ARG A 27 2.58 14.67 -7.64
C ARG A 27 2.56 13.31 -6.95
N VAL A 28 2.68 13.28 -5.62
CA VAL A 28 2.65 12.05 -4.82
C VAL A 28 1.29 11.36 -4.94
N THR A 29 0.21 12.12 -4.73
CA THR A 29 -1.17 11.59 -4.80
C THR A 29 -1.49 11.07 -6.20
N THR A 30 -1.10 11.82 -7.25
CA THR A 30 -1.32 11.37 -8.64
C THR A 30 -0.59 10.06 -8.92
N ALA A 31 0.67 9.91 -8.51
CA ALA A 31 1.41 8.66 -8.71
C ALA A 31 0.79 7.50 -7.93
N HIS A 32 0.30 7.76 -6.70
CA HIS A 32 -0.38 6.78 -5.86
C HIS A 32 -1.68 6.28 -6.52
N GLU A 33 -2.57 7.19 -6.90
CA GLU A 33 -3.86 6.85 -7.50
C GLU A 33 -3.71 6.23 -8.90
N PHE A 34 -2.73 6.70 -9.67
CA PHE A 34 -2.38 6.06 -10.94
C PHE A 34 -2.01 4.60 -10.74
N CYS A 35 -1.20 4.29 -9.73
CA CYS A 35 -0.85 2.90 -9.39
C CYS A 35 -2.10 2.05 -9.13
N HIS A 36 -3.03 2.53 -8.32
CA HIS A 36 -4.30 1.86 -8.07
C HIS A 36 -5.09 1.63 -9.37
N SER A 37 -5.21 2.65 -10.21
CA SER A 37 -5.98 2.55 -11.47
C SER A 37 -5.41 1.52 -12.43
N GLN A 38 -4.09 1.32 -12.43
CA GLN A 38 -3.42 0.30 -13.24
C GLN A 38 -3.52 -1.10 -12.60
N HIS A 39 -3.42 -1.20 -11.30
CA HIS A 39 -3.55 -2.48 -10.60
C HIS A 39 -4.95 -3.06 -10.72
N LEU A 40 -6.00 -2.22 -10.68
CA LEU A 40 -7.40 -2.61 -10.90
C LEU A 40 -7.70 -3.16 -12.30
N LEU A 41 -6.77 -3.07 -13.26
CA LEU A 41 -6.89 -3.76 -14.55
C LEU A 41 -6.78 -5.28 -14.40
N TYR A 42 -6.11 -5.75 -13.37
CA TYR A 42 -5.71 -7.15 -13.22
C TYR A 42 -6.25 -7.78 -11.95
N GLN A 43 -6.40 -7.01 -10.86
CA GLN A 43 -6.74 -7.51 -9.54
C GLN A 43 -8.01 -6.85 -8.98
N ARG A 44 -8.68 -7.57 -8.09
CA ARG A 44 -9.81 -7.06 -7.32
C ARG A 44 -9.34 -6.64 -5.93
N TRP A 45 -10.01 -5.67 -5.35
CA TRP A 45 -9.77 -5.21 -4.00
C TRP A 45 -10.93 -5.61 -3.10
N GLU A 46 -10.84 -6.76 -2.45
CA GLU A 46 -11.95 -7.35 -1.69
C GLU A 46 -11.58 -7.70 -0.24
N THR A 47 -10.33 -8.13 0.00
CA THR A 47 -9.89 -8.63 1.30
C THR A 47 -8.93 -7.68 2.00
N LEU A 48 -8.66 -7.96 3.29
CA LEU A 48 -7.64 -7.21 4.03
C LEU A 48 -6.25 -7.38 3.43
N LEU A 49 -5.91 -8.57 2.92
CA LEU A 49 -4.64 -8.77 2.22
C LEU A 49 -4.56 -7.91 0.96
N ASP A 50 -5.65 -7.87 0.18
CA ASP A 50 -5.70 -7.01 -0.99
C ASP A 50 -5.44 -5.56 -0.61
N SER A 51 -6.07 -5.08 0.46
CA SER A 51 -5.88 -3.71 0.97
C SER A 51 -4.41 -3.42 1.31
N LEU A 52 -3.74 -4.34 2.00
CA LEU A 52 -2.32 -4.20 2.32
C LEU A 52 -1.45 -4.13 1.06
N ILE A 53 -1.71 -4.98 0.09
CA ILE A 53 -0.91 -5.06 -1.14
C ILE A 53 -1.21 -3.87 -2.05
N PHE A 54 -2.49 -3.47 -2.23
CA PHE A 54 -2.86 -2.32 -3.05
C PHE A 54 -2.20 -1.03 -2.52
N GLU A 55 -2.34 -0.75 -1.23
CA GLU A 55 -1.72 0.43 -0.61
C GLU A 55 -0.19 0.33 -0.61
N GLY A 56 0.35 -0.85 -0.33
CA GLY A 56 1.80 -1.08 -0.38
C GLY A 56 2.40 -0.85 -1.77
N LEU A 57 1.71 -1.29 -2.84
CA LEU A 57 2.11 -1.03 -4.23
C LEU A 57 2.11 0.47 -4.52
N ALA A 58 1.01 1.15 -4.23
CA ALA A 58 0.86 2.57 -4.50
C ALA A 58 1.91 3.42 -3.77
N GLU A 59 2.22 3.09 -2.51
CA GLU A 59 3.26 3.77 -1.73
C GLU A 59 4.67 3.56 -2.33
N ASN A 60 5.04 2.33 -2.67
CA ASN A 60 6.35 2.05 -3.27
C ASN A 60 6.47 2.61 -4.69
N PHE A 61 5.39 2.58 -5.48
CA PHE A 61 5.36 3.17 -6.81
C PHE A 61 5.52 4.70 -6.74
N SER A 62 4.72 5.37 -5.89
CA SER A 62 4.80 6.83 -5.74
C SER A 62 6.17 7.29 -5.23
N GLU A 63 6.77 6.58 -4.25
CA GLU A 63 8.14 6.85 -3.79
C GLU A 63 9.16 6.67 -4.93
N LYS A 64 9.02 5.64 -5.75
CA LYS A 64 9.91 5.40 -6.91
C LYS A 64 9.87 6.55 -7.91
N ILE A 65 8.67 7.05 -8.24
CA ILE A 65 8.45 8.10 -9.24
C ILE A 65 8.81 9.49 -8.71
N THR A 66 8.37 9.80 -7.50
CA THR A 66 8.46 11.17 -6.95
C THR A 66 9.72 11.41 -6.10
N LYS A 67 10.37 10.33 -5.65
CA LYS A 67 11.46 10.34 -4.64
C LYS A 67 11.02 10.88 -3.28
N ILE A 68 9.72 10.98 -3.05
CA ILE A 68 9.12 11.43 -1.79
C ILE A 68 8.54 10.22 -1.06
N ARG A 69 8.97 10.02 0.17
CA ARG A 69 8.43 9.02 1.07
C ARG A 69 7.36 9.66 1.96
N THR A 70 6.18 9.09 1.93
CA THR A 70 5.03 9.65 2.66
C THR A 70 5.07 9.33 4.15
N PRO A 71 4.45 10.14 5.03
CA PRO A 71 4.37 9.83 6.47
C PRO A 71 3.66 8.51 6.76
N TRP A 72 2.65 8.15 5.98
CA TRP A 72 1.87 6.94 6.20
C TRP A 72 2.61 5.66 5.76
N SER A 73 3.54 5.72 4.79
CA SER A 73 4.36 4.57 4.40
C SER A 73 5.36 4.14 5.50
N HIS A 74 5.68 5.02 6.44
CA HIS A 74 6.63 4.75 7.52
C HIS A 74 6.08 5.07 8.93
N SER A 75 4.76 5.02 9.12
CA SER A 75 4.12 5.15 10.43
C SER A 75 4.58 4.06 11.42
N THR A 76 5.11 2.96 10.90
CA THR A 76 5.73 1.89 11.70
C THR A 76 7.04 1.40 11.09
N THR A 77 7.93 0.84 11.92
CA THR A 77 9.21 0.25 11.46
C THR A 77 8.98 -1.13 10.83
N PHE A 78 9.96 -1.61 10.06
CA PHE A 78 9.95 -2.97 9.49
C PHE A 78 9.71 -4.06 10.54
N ILE A 79 10.44 -4.01 11.65
CA ILE A 79 10.30 -5.01 12.74
C ILE A 79 8.89 -4.97 13.34
N ARG A 80 8.37 -3.78 13.61
CA ARG A 80 7.03 -3.61 14.16
C ARG A 80 5.96 -4.04 13.17
N SER A 81 6.13 -3.76 11.87
CA SER A 81 5.20 -4.21 10.82
C SER A 81 5.08 -5.74 10.78
N LYS A 82 6.18 -6.47 10.93
CA LYS A 82 6.17 -7.94 11.04
C LYS A 82 5.39 -8.44 12.25
N LYS A 83 5.57 -7.80 13.41
CA LYS A 83 4.80 -8.15 14.62
C LYS A 83 3.31 -7.91 14.42
N ILE A 84 2.94 -6.76 13.83
CA ILE A 84 1.54 -6.46 13.52
C ILE A 84 0.98 -7.48 12.53
N PHE A 85 1.72 -7.78 11.46
CA PHE A 85 1.31 -8.78 10.46
C PHE A 85 1.01 -10.13 11.10
N SER A 86 1.85 -10.60 12.02
CA SER A 86 1.63 -11.85 12.75
C SER A 86 0.33 -11.85 13.57
N LEU A 87 -0.10 -10.68 14.09
CA LEU A 87 -1.36 -10.55 14.83
C LEU A 87 -2.61 -10.51 13.94
N ILE A 88 -2.45 -10.13 12.67
CA ILE A 88 -3.58 -10.00 11.73
C ILE A 88 -3.64 -11.12 10.69
N LYS A 89 -2.67 -12.04 10.68
CA LYS A 89 -2.53 -13.08 9.64
C LYS A 89 -3.81 -13.89 9.39
N ASP A 90 -4.54 -14.22 10.46
CA ASP A 90 -5.76 -15.02 10.36
C ASP A 90 -6.95 -14.19 9.82
N ASN A 91 -6.83 -12.86 9.82
CA ASN A 91 -7.82 -11.92 9.29
C ASN A 91 -7.53 -11.50 7.83
N LEU A 92 -6.42 -11.93 7.24
CA LEU A 92 -6.05 -11.51 5.87
C LEU A 92 -7.12 -11.82 4.81
N PRO A 93 -7.85 -12.98 4.87
CA PRO A 93 -8.93 -13.25 3.94
C PRO A 93 -10.23 -12.49 4.22
N SER A 94 -10.29 -11.72 5.31
CA SER A 94 -11.50 -11.00 5.71
C SER A 94 -11.89 -9.93 4.70
N LYS A 95 -13.19 -9.92 4.33
CA LYS A 95 -13.84 -8.86 3.54
C LYS A 95 -14.53 -7.81 4.43
N SER A 96 -14.28 -7.86 5.74
CA SER A 96 -14.92 -6.97 6.71
C SER A 96 -14.35 -5.56 6.62
N GLN A 97 -15.22 -4.58 6.39
CA GLN A 97 -14.86 -3.15 6.51
C GLN A 97 -14.29 -2.81 7.88
N ARG A 98 -14.77 -3.48 8.93
CA ARG A 98 -14.26 -3.27 10.29
C ARG A 98 -12.78 -3.64 10.38
N ALA A 99 -12.35 -4.78 9.79
CA ALA A 99 -10.94 -5.18 9.78
C ALA A 99 -10.07 -4.15 9.04
N TYR A 100 -10.58 -3.60 7.93
CA TYR A 100 -9.95 -2.50 7.22
C TYR A 100 -9.82 -1.25 8.10
N TYR A 101 -10.92 -0.75 8.69
CA TYR A 101 -10.92 0.45 9.51
C TYR A 101 -10.00 0.34 10.73
N GLU A 102 -9.97 -0.83 11.39
CA GLU A 102 -9.08 -1.06 12.54
C GLU A 102 -7.60 -0.92 12.17
N LEU A 103 -7.21 -1.25 10.94
CA LEU A 103 -5.80 -1.26 10.53
C LEU A 103 -5.37 0.02 9.82
N PHE A 104 -6.26 0.64 9.04
CA PHE A 104 -5.92 1.78 8.18
C PHE A 104 -6.28 3.13 8.78
N LEU A 105 -7.30 3.17 9.63
CA LEU A 105 -7.73 4.38 10.32
C LEU A 105 -7.34 4.35 11.79
N GLU A 106 -7.44 5.49 12.46
CA GLU A 106 -7.08 5.59 13.87
C GLU A 106 -8.07 4.85 14.77
N ASN A 107 -7.54 4.04 15.69
CA ASN A 107 -8.31 3.38 16.75
C ASN A 107 -7.41 3.10 17.97
N LYS A 108 -7.99 2.49 19.02
CA LYS A 108 -7.24 2.18 20.27
C LYS A 108 -6.17 1.11 20.11
N LYS A 109 -6.28 0.24 19.06
CA LYS A 109 -5.40 -0.93 18.86
C LYS A 109 -4.18 -0.62 17.99
N TYR A 110 -4.39 0.13 16.91
CA TYR A 110 -3.35 0.47 15.96
C TYR A 110 -3.28 1.98 15.73
N LYS A 111 -2.08 2.50 15.48
CA LYS A 111 -1.91 3.89 15.05
C LYS A 111 -2.52 4.09 13.66
N ILE A 112 -2.97 5.29 13.38
CA ILE A 112 -3.36 5.71 12.04
C ILE A 112 -2.27 5.30 11.02
N TRP A 113 -2.70 4.87 9.83
CA TRP A 113 -1.85 4.46 8.72
C TRP A 113 -1.03 3.18 8.92
N THR A 114 -1.33 2.40 9.94
CA THR A 114 -0.63 1.13 10.19
C THR A 114 -0.72 0.20 8.99
N GLY A 115 -1.88 0.07 8.34
CA GLY A 115 -2.09 -0.76 7.15
C GLY A 115 -1.21 -0.33 5.97
N TYR A 116 -1.15 0.96 5.68
CA TYR A 116 -0.23 1.53 4.68
C TYR A 116 1.21 1.11 4.92
N SER A 117 1.65 1.27 6.15
CA SER A 117 3.04 0.98 6.53
C SER A 117 3.36 -0.53 6.48
N VAL A 118 2.43 -1.40 6.89
CA VAL A 118 2.59 -2.86 6.76
C VAL A 118 2.69 -3.25 5.29
N GLY A 119 1.75 -2.79 4.47
CA GLY A 119 1.76 -3.00 3.02
C GLY A 119 3.05 -2.50 2.36
N TYR A 120 3.47 -1.28 2.71
CA TYR A 120 4.73 -0.71 2.23
C TYR A 120 5.93 -1.63 2.48
N TRP A 121 6.07 -2.20 3.69
CA TRP A 121 7.19 -3.06 4.02
C TRP A 121 7.12 -4.43 3.35
N ILE A 122 5.92 -4.98 3.12
CA ILE A 122 5.73 -6.20 2.31
C ILE A 122 6.26 -5.95 0.91
N LEU A 123 5.79 -4.89 0.26
CA LEU A 123 6.19 -4.55 -1.11
C LEU A 123 7.67 -4.14 -1.22
N LYS A 124 8.19 -3.42 -0.24
CA LYS A 124 9.63 -3.10 -0.19
C LYS A 124 10.49 -4.36 -0.15
N SER A 125 10.05 -5.37 0.62
CA SER A 125 10.73 -6.67 0.68
C SER A 125 10.60 -7.43 -0.64
N PHE A 126 9.42 -7.42 -1.27
CA PHE A 126 9.18 -8.01 -2.60
C PHE A 126 10.13 -7.39 -3.65
N LEU A 127 10.15 -6.07 -3.75
CA LEU A 127 10.98 -5.35 -4.72
C LEU A 127 12.49 -5.58 -4.51
N LYS A 128 12.91 -5.75 -3.26
CA LYS A 128 14.32 -6.10 -2.94
C LYS A 128 14.70 -7.49 -3.46
N SER A 129 13.78 -8.45 -3.40
CA SER A 129 14.01 -9.85 -3.79
C SER A 129 13.78 -10.10 -5.28
N ASN A 130 13.03 -9.24 -5.97
CA ASN A 130 12.58 -9.41 -7.35
C ASN A 130 12.92 -8.17 -8.20
N LYS A 131 14.20 -7.81 -8.24
CA LYS A 131 14.69 -6.56 -8.85
C LYS A 131 14.40 -6.43 -10.34
N GLU A 132 14.30 -7.55 -11.05
CA GLU A 132 14.09 -7.60 -12.51
C GLU A 132 12.60 -7.54 -12.91
N CYS A 133 11.67 -7.62 -11.93
CA CYS A 133 10.25 -7.50 -12.22
C CYS A 133 9.87 -6.08 -12.64
N SER A 134 9.23 -5.95 -13.81
CA SER A 134 8.64 -4.68 -14.22
C SER A 134 7.37 -4.38 -13.43
N TRP A 135 7.01 -3.10 -13.29
CA TRP A 135 5.74 -2.72 -12.65
C TRP A 135 4.53 -3.34 -13.34
N LYS A 136 4.56 -3.46 -14.67
CA LYS A 136 3.50 -4.12 -15.45
C LYS A 136 3.33 -5.59 -15.05
N ASP A 137 4.41 -6.29 -14.77
CA ASP A 137 4.34 -7.69 -14.35
C ASP A 137 3.92 -7.81 -12.89
N ILE A 138 4.38 -6.90 -12.02
CA ILE A 138 3.96 -6.84 -10.61
C ILE A 138 2.44 -6.64 -10.50
N PHE A 139 1.83 -5.77 -11.31
CA PHE A 139 0.38 -5.53 -11.30
C PHE A 139 -0.46 -6.76 -11.66
N LYS A 140 0.11 -7.73 -12.39
CA LYS A 140 -0.59 -8.98 -12.73
C LYS A 140 -0.56 -10.02 -11.62
N LEU A 141 0.40 -9.91 -10.69
CA LEU A 141 0.52 -10.84 -9.57
C LEU A 141 -0.64 -10.66 -8.60
N THR A 142 -1.16 -11.76 -8.11
CA THR A 142 -2.14 -11.75 -7.03
C THR A 142 -1.49 -11.26 -5.73
N PRO A 143 -2.27 -10.68 -4.80
CA PRO A 143 -1.78 -10.30 -3.48
C PRO A 143 -1.06 -11.42 -2.74
N GLN A 144 -1.55 -12.66 -2.88
CA GLN A 144 -0.91 -13.84 -2.26
C GLN A 144 0.45 -14.17 -2.89
N GLU A 145 0.58 -14.08 -4.22
CA GLU A 145 1.88 -14.28 -4.91
C GLU A 145 2.89 -13.23 -4.48
N ILE A 146 2.50 -11.96 -4.42
CA ILE A 146 3.37 -10.88 -3.94
C ILE A 146 3.84 -11.17 -2.51
N LEU A 147 2.93 -11.54 -1.60
CA LEU A 147 3.28 -11.89 -0.22
C LEU A 147 4.27 -13.05 -0.17
N ASN A 148 4.02 -14.13 -0.90
CA ASN A 148 4.86 -15.33 -0.93
C ASN A 148 6.28 -15.05 -1.48
N LEU A 149 6.36 -14.25 -2.55
CA LEU A 149 7.62 -13.88 -3.20
C LEU A 149 8.38 -12.77 -2.47
N SER A 150 7.76 -12.09 -1.51
CA SER A 150 8.34 -10.93 -0.82
C SER A 150 9.51 -11.25 0.10
N ASN A 151 9.66 -12.51 0.55
CA ASN A 151 10.55 -12.89 1.65
C ASN A 151 10.28 -12.12 2.98
N TYR A 152 9.19 -11.35 3.03
CA TYR A 152 8.83 -10.54 4.19
C TYR A 152 8.65 -11.38 5.46
N LEU A 153 8.11 -12.60 5.32
CA LEU A 153 7.87 -13.52 6.44
C LEU A 153 9.12 -14.29 6.89
N LYS A 154 10.17 -14.34 6.06
CA LYS A 154 11.42 -15.01 6.43
C LYS A 154 12.12 -14.21 7.52
N ASN A 155 12.69 -14.89 8.52
CA ASN A 155 13.55 -14.24 9.50
C ASN A 155 14.79 -13.68 8.77
N PRO A 156 15.23 -12.46 9.10
CA PRO A 156 16.54 -12.01 8.65
C PRO A 156 17.57 -12.99 9.18
N LYS A 157 18.36 -13.56 8.26
CA LYS A 157 19.58 -14.29 8.64
C LYS A 157 20.56 -13.31 9.26
#